data_43bbc0117f1dd62efcb6d02c63f6c550
#
_entry.id   43bbc0117f1dd62efcb6d02c63f6c550
#
_cell.length_a   1.000
_cell.length_b   1.000
_cell.length_c   1.000
_cell.angle_alpha   90.00
_cell.angle_beta   90.00
_cell.angle_gamma   90.00
#
_symmetry.space_group_name_H-M   'P 1'
#
loop_
_entity.id
_entity.type
_entity.pdbx_description
1 polymer ?
#
loop_
_entity_poly.entity_id
_entity_poly.type
_entity_poly.pdbx_seq_one_letter_code
_entity_poly.pdbx_strand_id
1 'polypeptide(L)'
;MRHHNTNRKFGRVANQRKALMRSLAYSLVLKEKIKTTEAKAKELRPFVEKLITFGKKGTLASRRELETRVGRIAGKKIALTLSPRYKETKGGYTRITKLIRRSSDGAPMAIIELV
;
A
#
# COMPACT_ATOMS: atom_id res chain seq x y z
N MET A 1 -6.46 1.82 -25.85
CA MET A 1 -6.15 3.25 -25.69
C MET A 1 -6.38 3.66 -24.24
N ARG A 2 -5.49 4.46 -23.69
CA ARG A 2 -5.50 4.69 -22.24
C ARG A 2 -6.40 5.81 -21.72
N HIS A 3 -6.97 6.64 -22.49
CA HIS A 3 -7.89 7.72 -22.07
C HIS A 3 -7.69 8.23 -20.62
N HIS A 4 -6.48 8.77 -20.32
CA HIS A 4 -6.09 9.25 -18.98
C HIS A 4 -5.98 8.15 -17.90
N ASN A 5 -5.96 6.90 -18.30
CA ASN A 5 -5.78 5.79 -17.37
C ASN A 5 -4.30 5.60 -17.04
N THR A 6 -3.90 5.93 -15.81
CA THR A 6 -2.51 5.83 -15.35
C THR A 6 -2.20 4.56 -14.58
N ASN A 7 -3.20 3.70 -14.36
CA ASN A 7 -3.02 2.47 -13.59
C ASN A 7 -2.11 1.47 -14.32
N ARG A 8 -1.26 0.80 -13.55
CA ARG A 8 -0.39 -0.25 -14.04
C ARG A 8 -1.05 -1.61 -13.88
N LYS A 9 -0.91 -2.46 -14.88
CA LYS A 9 -1.50 -3.81 -14.88
C LYS A 9 -0.53 -4.89 -14.42
N PHE A 10 0.78 -4.63 -14.46
CA PHE A 10 1.83 -5.59 -14.07
C PHE A 10 1.74 -6.93 -14.80
N GLY A 11 1.23 -6.92 -16.05
CA GLY A 11 1.08 -8.14 -16.84
C GLY A 11 0.13 -9.17 -16.24
N ARG A 12 -0.82 -8.74 -15.40
CA ARG A 12 -1.72 -9.63 -14.67
C ARG A 12 -3.18 -9.33 -14.96
N VAL A 13 -4.02 -10.36 -14.87
CA VAL A 13 -5.48 -10.19 -14.92
C VAL A 13 -5.97 -9.51 -13.63
N ALA A 14 -7.21 -8.98 -13.66
CA ALA A 14 -7.72 -8.11 -12.58
C ALA A 14 -7.66 -8.76 -11.19
N ASN A 15 -8.04 -10.03 -11.06
CA ASN A 15 -8.02 -10.71 -9.76
C ASN A 15 -6.60 -10.93 -9.24
N GLN A 16 -5.64 -11.20 -10.13
CA GLN A 16 -4.22 -11.34 -9.77
C GLN A 16 -3.61 -10.00 -9.36
N ARG A 17 -4.00 -8.91 -10.04
CA ARG A 17 -3.55 -7.56 -9.65
C ARG A 17 -4.05 -7.17 -8.26
N LYS A 18 -5.32 -7.46 -7.97
CA LYS A 18 -5.88 -7.19 -6.65
C LYS A 18 -5.16 -7.99 -5.57
N ALA A 19 -4.88 -9.26 -5.84
CA ALA A 19 -4.14 -10.11 -4.91
C ALA A 19 -2.72 -9.59 -4.68
N LEU A 20 -2.03 -9.13 -5.73
CA LEU A 20 -0.70 -8.55 -5.62
C LEU A 20 -0.71 -7.31 -4.74
N MET A 21 -1.62 -6.37 -5.00
CA MET A 21 -1.70 -5.13 -4.23
C MET A 21 -2.08 -5.40 -2.77
N ARG A 22 -3.01 -6.31 -2.54
CA ARG A 22 -3.39 -6.73 -1.20
C ARG A 22 -2.21 -7.33 -0.43
N SER A 23 -1.44 -8.19 -1.08
CA SER A 23 -0.26 -8.83 -0.48
C SER A 23 0.81 -7.80 -0.14
N LEU A 24 1.09 -6.87 -1.04
CA LEU A 24 2.06 -5.80 -0.81
C LEU A 24 1.62 -4.88 0.34
N ALA A 25 0.34 -4.51 0.36
CA ALA A 25 -0.21 -3.67 1.44
C ALA A 25 -0.12 -4.40 2.79
N TYR A 26 -0.45 -5.67 2.82
CA TYR A 26 -0.33 -6.50 4.02
C TYR A 26 1.09 -6.47 4.57
N SER A 27 2.07 -6.71 3.69
CA SER A 27 3.49 -6.72 4.08
C SER A 27 3.95 -5.35 4.58
N LEU A 28 3.56 -4.27 3.89
CA LEU A 28 3.93 -2.92 4.30
C LEU A 28 3.34 -2.57 5.67
N VAL A 29 2.07 -2.88 5.88
CA VAL A 29 1.41 -2.58 7.16
C VAL A 29 2.07 -3.33 8.31
N LEU A 30 2.37 -4.62 8.13
CA LEU A 30 2.96 -5.42 9.19
C LEU A 30 4.42 -5.05 9.48
N LYS A 31 5.21 -4.87 8.43
CA LYS A 31 6.65 -4.60 8.55
C LYS A 31 6.99 -3.12 8.58
N GLU A 32 6.07 -2.26 8.18
CA GLU A 32 6.19 -0.81 8.08
C GLU A 32 7.24 -0.33 7.06
N LYS A 33 8.00 -1.24 6.47
CA LYS A 33 9.03 -0.94 5.49
C LYS A 33 9.27 -2.17 4.64
N ILE A 34 9.16 -2.04 3.31
CA ILE A 34 9.44 -3.14 2.40
C ILE A 34 10.28 -2.66 1.22
N LYS A 35 11.07 -3.58 0.65
CA LYS A 35 11.83 -3.37 -0.58
C LYS A 35 11.08 -4.04 -1.73
N THR A 36 10.85 -3.30 -2.80
CA THR A 36 10.13 -3.80 -3.97
C THR A 36 10.57 -3.04 -5.21
N THR A 37 9.98 -3.34 -6.36
CA THR A 37 10.26 -2.55 -7.57
C THR A 37 9.66 -1.16 -7.43
N GLU A 38 10.26 -0.17 -8.08
CA GLU A 38 9.78 1.21 -8.05
C GLU A 38 8.34 1.32 -8.54
N ALA A 39 7.98 0.59 -9.60
CA ALA A 39 6.62 0.60 -10.14
C ALA A 39 5.60 0.08 -9.12
N LYS A 40 5.91 -1.01 -8.44
CA LYS A 40 5.03 -1.56 -7.41
C LYS A 40 4.89 -0.60 -6.23
N ALA A 41 5.99 0.02 -5.80
CA ALA A 41 5.96 1.00 -4.72
C ALA A 41 5.07 2.20 -5.07
N LYS A 42 5.17 2.70 -6.30
CA LYS A 42 4.37 3.84 -6.75
C LYS A 42 2.87 3.52 -6.83
N GLU A 43 2.51 2.29 -7.23
CA GLU A 43 1.11 1.88 -7.21
C GLU A 43 0.59 1.57 -5.80
N LEU A 44 1.45 1.04 -4.95
CA LEU A 44 1.09 0.71 -3.57
C LEU A 44 0.81 1.95 -2.72
N ARG A 45 1.54 3.03 -2.95
CA ARG A 45 1.44 4.27 -2.17
C ARG A 45 0.00 4.79 -2.06
N PRO A 46 -0.71 5.10 -3.18
CA PRO A 46 -2.09 5.59 -3.05
C PRO A 46 -3.02 4.56 -2.44
N PHE A 47 -2.82 3.28 -2.70
CA PHE A 47 -3.64 2.22 -2.16
C PHE A 47 -3.56 2.18 -0.62
N VAL A 48 -2.36 2.17 -0.06
CA VAL A 48 -2.17 2.12 1.39
C VAL A 48 -2.57 3.44 2.05
N GLU A 49 -2.29 4.57 1.43
CA GLU A 49 -2.68 5.86 1.99
C GLU A 49 -4.19 6.01 2.10
N LYS A 50 -4.93 5.50 1.12
CA LYS A 50 -6.40 5.46 1.19
C LYS A 50 -6.88 4.56 2.33
N LEU A 51 -6.22 3.43 2.55
CA LEU A 51 -6.58 2.53 3.64
C LEU A 51 -6.37 3.19 5.00
N ILE A 52 -5.28 3.91 5.18
CA ILE A 52 -5.01 4.61 6.44
C ILE A 52 -6.04 5.74 6.66
N THR A 53 -6.31 6.51 5.63
CA THR A 53 -7.34 7.57 5.70
C THR A 53 -8.70 6.98 6.06
N PHE A 54 -9.04 5.86 5.45
CA PHE A 54 -10.30 5.16 5.72
C PHE A 54 -10.36 4.65 7.17
N GLY A 55 -9.25 4.10 7.66
CA GLY A 55 -9.14 3.63 9.04
C GLY A 55 -9.29 4.74 10.07
N LYS A 56 -8.90 5.96 9.72
CA LYS A 56 -9.03 7.13 10.60
C LYS A 56 -10.48 7.49 10.94
N LYS A 57 -11.44 7.00 10.17
CA LYS A 57 -12.86 7.22 10.48
C LYS A 57 -13.28 6.56 11.79
N GLY A 58 -12.64 5.46 12.17
CA GLY A 58 -12.86 4.79 13.45
C GLY A 58 -14.21 4.11 13.62
N THR A 59 -15.00 3.96 12.57
CA THR A 59 -16.31 3.30 12.65
C THR A 59 -16.17 1.79 12.50
N LEU A 60 -17.17 1.05 12.96
CA LEU A 60 -17.23 -0.40 12.77
C LEU A 60 -17.24 -0.75 11.29
N ALA A 61 -17.99 0.01 10.49
CA ALA A 61 -18.05 -0.19 9.04
C ALA A 61 -16.69 -0.02 8.38
N SER A 62 -15.91 1.00 8.77
CA SER A 62 -14.57 1.21 8.22
C SER A 62 -13.61 0.09 8.62
N ARG A 63 -13.71 -0.41 9.84
CA ARG A 63 -12.86 -1.53 10.29
C ARG A 63 -13.15 -2.81 9.50
N ARG A 64 -14.42 -3.10 9.26
CA ARG A 64 -14.82 -4.26 8.44
C ARG A 64 -14.34 -4.13 7.00
N GLU A 65 -14.43 -2.94 6.43
CA GLU A 65 -13.93 -2.66 5.08
C GLU A 65 -12.42 -2.86 5.00
N LEU A 66 -11.66 -2.40 5.99
CA LEU A 66 -10.22 -2.62 6.04
C LEU A 66 -9.88 -4.11 6.07
N GLU A 67 -10.58 -4.89 6.87
CA GLU A 67 -10.39 -6.33 6.95
C GLU A 67 -10.67 -7.01 5.62
N THR A 68 -11.68 -6.55 4.89
CA THR A 68 -12.01 -7.04 3.56
C THR A 68 -10.89 -6.75 2.56
N ARG A 69 -10.30 -5.56 2.63
CA ARG A 69 -9.30 -5.11 1.65
C ARG A 69 -7.89 -5.66 1.88
N VAL A 70 -7.47 -5.83 3.13
CA VAL A 70 -6.08 -6.21 3.44
C VAL A 70 -5.97 -7.41 4.38
N GLY A 71 -7.09 -7.98 4.79
CA GLY A 71 -7.10 -9.09 5.74
C GLY A 71 -7.24 -8.60 7.17
N ARG A 72 -7.57 -9.55 8.04
CA ARG A 72 -7.92 -9.26 9.43
C ARG A 72 -6.78 -8.65 10.23
N ILE A 73 -5.58 -9.24 10.12
CA ILE A 73 -4.42 -8.81 10.93
C ILE A 73 -3.97 -7.41 10.52
N ALA A 74 -3.78 -7.18 9.22
CA ALA A 74 -3.35 -5.87 8.72
C ALA A 74 -4.44 -4.81 8.92
N GLY A 75 -5.69 -5.15 8.68
CA GLY A 75 -6.81 -4.22 8.90
C GLY A 75 -6.90 -3.79 10.35
N LYS A 76 -6.70 -4.71 11.27
CA LYS A 76 -6.69 -4.44 12.71
C LYS A 76 -5.53 -3.51 13.09
N LYS A 77 -4.34 -3.75 12.54
CA LYS A 77 -3.19 -2.87 12.79
C LYS A 77 -3.43 -1.45 12.27
N ILE A 78 -4.02 -1.31 11.07
CA ILE A 78 -4.37 0.01 10.54
C ILE A 78 -5.33 0.72 11.48
N ALA A 79 -6.39 0.06 11.91
CA ALA A 79 -7.42 0.67 12.74
C ALA A 79 -6.91 1.05 14.13
N LEU A 80 -6.11 0.19 14.78
CA LEU A 80 -5.75 0.34 16.18
C LEU A 80 -4.38 0.99 16.41
N THR A 81 -3.46 0.90 15.45
CA THR A 81 -2.09 1.38 15.61
C THR A 81 -1.77 2.55 14.68
N LEU A 82 -1.99 2.36 13.37
CA LEU A 82 -1.59 3.35 12.39
C LEU A 82 -2.52 4.56 12.36
N SER A 83 -3.83 4.34 12.47
CA SER A 83 -4.78 5.47 12.46
C SER A 83 -4.56 6.44 13.61
N PRO A 84 -4.35 5.99 14.86
CA PRO A 84 -3.96 6.91 15.93
C PRO A 84 -2.61 7.59 15.70
N ARG A 85 -1.63 6.87 15.13
CA ARG A 85 -0.30 7.42 14.83
C ARG A 85 -0.39 8.62 13.89
N TYR A 86 -1.27 8.55 12.90
CA TYR A 86 -1.41 9.58 11.87
C TYR A 86 -2.63 10.48 12.06
N LYS A 87 -3.15 10.55 13.25
CA LYS A 87 -4.36 11.32 13.56
C LYS A 87 -4.27 12.77 13.10
N GLU A 88 -3.13 13.40 13.31
CA GLU A 88 -2.89 14.79 12.94
C GLU A 88 -2.35 14.97 11.52
N THR A 89 -1.99 13.87 10.85
CA THR A 89 -1.42 13.91 9.51
C THR A 89 -2.54 13.81 8.47
N LYS A 90 -2.58 14.74 7.51
CA LYS A 90 -3.65 14.82 6.52
C LYS A 90 -3.36 14.08 5.22
N GLY A 91 -2.36 13.24 5.19
CA GLY A 91 -1.91 12.49 4.02
C GLY A 91 -0.40 12.34 4.07
N GLY A 92 0.19 11.75 3.03
CA GLY A 92 1.64 11.59 2.99
C GLY A 92 2.17 10.65 4.07
N TYR A 93 1.45 9.55 4.31
CA TYR A 93 1.83 8.59 5.34
C TYR A 93 2.98 7.68 4.94
N THR A 94 3.40 7.73 3.67
CA THR A 94 4.43 6.85 3.15
C THR A 94 5.55 7.65 2.53
N ARG A 95 6.74 7.03 2.46
CA ARG A 95 7.89 7.60 1.77
C ARG A 95 8.51 6.53 0.89
N ILE A 96 8.86 6.90 -0.34
CA ILE A 96 9.51 6.02 -1.30
C ILE A 96 10.93 6.50 -1.51
N THR A 97 11.92 5.62 -1.27
CA THR A 97 13.34 5.90 -1.51
C THR A 97 13.83 5.00 -2.62
N LYS A 98 14.35 5.59 -3.69
CA LYS A 98 14.88 4.84 -4.82
C LYS A 98 16.19 4.16 -4.45
N LEU A 99 16.37 2.94 -4.95
CA LEU A 99 17.58 2.14 -4.77
C LEU A 99 18.27 1.93 -6.12
N ILE A 100 19.48 1.37 -6.09
CA ILE A 100 20.16 0.95 -7.32
C ILE A 100 19.37 -0.17 -7.99
N ARG A 101 19.53 -0.30 -9.30
CA ARG A 101 18.84 -1.32 -10.07
C ARG A 101 19.24 -2.72 -9.64
N ARG A 102 18.30 -3.66 -9.70
CA ARG A 102 18.57 -5.05 -9.37
C ARG A 102 19.53 -5.65 -10.41
N SER A 103 20.55 -6.38 -9.93
CA SER A 103 21.59 -6.90 -10.81
C SER A 103 21.09 -7.99 -11.79
N SER A 104 20.07 -8.75 -11.39
CA SER A 104 19.59 -9.89 -12.19
C SER A 104 18.87 -9.47 -13.47
N ASP A 105 18.12 -8.35 -13.46
CA ASP A 105 17.30 -7.95 -14.61
C ASP A 105 17.29 -6.44 -14.84
N GLY A 106 18.07 -5.66 -14.09
CA GLY A 106 18.13 -4.22 -14.21
C GLY A 106 16.87 -3.48 -13.76
N ALA A 107 15.96 -4.14 -13.04
CA ALA A 107 14.72 -3.52 -12.60
C ALA A 107 14.98 -2.38 -11.61
N PRO A 108 14.35 -1.21 -11.78
CA PRO A 108 14.43 -0.14 -10.78
C PRO A 108 13.80 -0.60 -9.47
N MET A 109 14.53 -0.43 -8.38
CA MET A 109 14.09 -0.85 -7.05
C MET A 109 13.84 0.35 -6.15
N ALA A 110 13.02 0.15 -5.13
CA ALA A 110 12.71 1.19 -4.15
C ALA A 110 12.35 0.57 -2.81
N ILE A 111 12.50 1.37 -1.76
CA ILE A 111 11.96 1.05 -0.44
C ILE A 111 10.75 1.96 -0.24
N ILE A 112 9.61 1.38 0.11
CA ILE A 112 8.44 2.13 0.57
C ILE A 112 8.28 1.88 2.07
N GLU A 113 8.08 2.94 2.82
CA GLU A 113 7.97 2.85 4.27
C GLU A 113 6.89 3.78 4.80
N LEU A 114 6.36 3.43 5.97
CA LEU A 114 5.45 4.31 6.72
C LEU A 114 6.29 5.32 7.49
N VAL A 115 5.96 6.57 7.37
CA VAL A 115 6.72 7.64 8.06
C VAL A 115 6.34 7.77 9.53
#